data_8c7c9e5ec7edd1bf7dd8a0a1a67461c6
#
_entry.id   8c7c9e5ec7edd1bf7dd8a0a1a67461c6
#
_cell.length_a   1.000
_cell.length_b   1.000
_cell.length_c   1.000
_cell.angle_alpha   90.00
_cell.angle_beta   90.00
_cell.angle_gamma   90.00
#
_symmetry.space_group_name_H-M   'P 1'
#
loop_
_entity.id
_entity.type
_entity.pdbx_description
1 polymer ?
#
loop_
_entity_poly.entity_id
_entity_poly.type
_entity_poly.pdbx_seq_one_letter_code
_entity_poly.pdbx_strand_id
1 'polypeptide(L)'
;MIERYSREEMSSIWTDQNRYEAWLEVEILACEAWSELGYIPKDDVKKIRENAKVDVNRAKEIEQETRHDVVAFTRQVSETLGEERKWVHMD
;
A
#
# COMPACT_ATOMS: atom_id res chain seq x y z
N MET A 1 -9.79 -21.94 12.93
CA MET A 1 -9.05 -22.86 12.06
C MET A 1 -7.61 -22.43 11.96
N ILE A 2 -6.76 -23.38 11.90
CA ILE A 2 -5.35 -23.09 11.86
C ILE A 2 -4.82 -23.53 10.51
N GLU A 3 -4.40 -22.57 9.73
CA GLU A 3 -3.72 -22.85 8.49
C GLU A 3 -2.30 -23.29 8.82
N ARG A 4 -1.85 -24.30 8.12
CA ARG A 4 -0.51 -24.83 8.35
C ARG A 4 0.43 -24.34 7.28
N TYR A 5 1.25 -23.40 7.65
CA TYR A 5 2.32 -22.91 6.79
C TYR A 5 3.65 -23.48 7.26
N SER A 6 4.56 -23.71 6.35
CA SER A 6 5.93 -24.00 6.72
C SER A 6 6.55 -22.73 7.32
N ARG A 7 7.66 -22.88 8.00
CA ARG A 7 8.38 -21.73 8.56
C ARG A 7 8.80 -20.76 7.47
N GLU A 8 9.23 -21.29 6.33
CA GLU A 8 9.65 -20.46 5.21
C GLU A 8 8.47 -19.66 4.64
N GLU A 9 7.31 -20.30 4.50
CA GLU A 9 6.11 -19.62 4.02
C GLU A 9 5.66 -18.53 4.97
N MET A 10 5.64 -18.82 6.26
CA MET A 10 5.28 -17.83 7.27
C MET A 10 6.24 -16.66 7.28
N SER A 11 7.54 -16.94 7.21
CA SER A 11 8.57 -15.92 7.17
C SER A 11 8.44 -15.04 5.94
N SER A 12 8.17 -15.64 4.79
CA SER A 12 8.03 -14.91 3.52
C SER A 12 6.83 -13.97 3.56
N ILE A 13 5.69 -14.46 4.02
CA ILE A 13 4.48 -13.65 4.13
C ILE A 13 4.70 -12.50 5.10
N TRP A 14 5.28 -12.78 6.25
CA TRP A 14 5.56 -11.77 7.26
C TRP A 14 6.52 -10.69 6.75
N THR A 15 7.55 -11.10 6.02
CA THR A 15 8.53 -10.19 5.45
C THR A 15 7.89 -9.29 4.40
N ASP A 16 7.05 -9.86 3.53
CA ASP A 16 6.34 -9.08 2.52
C ASP A 16 5.38 -8.10 3.15
N GLN A 17 4.64 -8.53 4.18
CA GLN A 17 3.72 -7.65 4.91
C GLN A 17 4.47 -6.46 5.51
N ASN A 18 5.59 -6.71 6.17
CA ASN A 18 6.40 -5.65 6.77
C ASN A 18 6.94 -4.69 5.72
N ARG A 19 7.42 -5.24 4.60
CA ARG A 19 7.96 -4.42 3.52
C ARG A 19 6.89 -3.51 2.93
N TYR A 20 5.72 -4.06 2.67
CA TYR A 20 4.62 -3.29 2.09
C TYR A 20 4.07 -2.25 3.05
N GLU A 21 4.01 -2.57 4.34
CA GLU A 21 3.59 -1.58 5.34
C GLU A 21 4.60 -0.45 5.48
N ALA A 22 5.89 -0.75 5.37
CA ALA A 22 6.92 0.28 5.37
C ALA A 22 6.78 1.18 4.13
N TRP A 23 6.53 0.61 2.96
CA TRP A 23 6.28 1.37 1.74
C TRP A 23 5.05 2.26 1.88
N LEU A 24 3.98 1.72 2.47
CA LEU A 24 2.76 2.49 2.69
C LEU A 24 3.02 3.68 3.59
N GLU A 25 3.75 3.49 4.68
CA GLU A 25 4.08 4.59 5.59
C GLU A 25 4.89 5.67 4.87
N VAL A 26 5.85 5.29 4.05
CA VAL A 26 6.62 6.26 3.25
C VAL A 26 5.69 7.04 2.32
N GLU A 27 4.77 6.37 1.65
CA GLU A 27 3.82 7.04 0.75
C GLU A 27 2.92 8.02 1.51
N ILE A 28 2.44 7.61 2.68
CA ILE A 28 1.59 8.48 3.51
C ILE A 28 2.38 9.70 3.99
N LEU A 29 3.61 9.49 4.44
CA LEU A 29 4.46 10.60 4.86
C LEU A 29 4.76 11.57 3.72
N ALA A 30 4.97 11.04 2.52
CA ALA A 30 5.16 11.87 1.33
C ALA A 30 3.90 12.70 1.05
N CYS A 31 2.73 12.08 1.15
CA CYS A 31 1.47 12.79 0.96
C CYS A 31 1.27 13.88 2.01
N GLU A 32 1.64 13.59 3.26
CA GLU A 32 1.56 14.59 4.33
C GLU A 32 2.47 15.78 4.08
N ALA A 33 3.69 15.52 3.59
CA ALA A 33 4.61 16.58 3.23
C ALA A 33 4.07 17.45 2.08
N TRP A 34 3.53 16.82 1.04
CA TRP A 34 2.90 17.55 -0.06
C TRP A 34 1.68 18.35 0.41
N SER A 35 0.94 17.83 1.38
CA SER A 35 -0.20 18.54 1.96
C SER A 35 0.24 19.80 2.71
N GLU A 36 1.34 19.71 3.43
CA GLU A 36 1.89 20.89 4.12
C GLU A 36 2.30 21.98 3.14
N LEU A 37 2.75 21.58 1.95
CA LEU A 37 3.11 22.52 0.89
C LEU A 37 1.88 23.04 0.11
N GLY A 38 0.69 22.53 0.42
CA GLY A 38 -0.55 22.97 -0.20
C GLY A 38 -0.94 22.27 -1.49
N TYR A 39 -0.21 21.20 -1.86
CA TYR A 39 -0.49 20.49 -3.13
C TYR A 39 -1.56 19.43 -2.99
N ILE A 40 -1.73 18.87 -1.78
CA ILE A 40 -2.73 17.84 -1.52
C ILE A 40 -3.67 18.33 -0.41
N PRO A 41 -5.00 18.25 -0.60
CA PRO A 41 -5.93 18.63 0.46
C PRO A 41 -5.72 17.78 1.72
N LYS A 42 -5.77 18.41 2.88
CA LYS A 42 -5.57 17.72 4.16
C LYS A 42 -6.61 16.64 4.40
N ASP A 43 -7.84 16.86 3.95
CA ASP A 43 -8.91 15.86 4.07
C ASP A 43 -8.58 14.60 3.29
N ASP A 44 -7.97 14.73 2.11
CA ASP A 44 -7.58 13.59 1.30
C ASP A 44 -6.47 12.78 1.97
N VAL A 45 -5.49 13.47 2.55
CA VAL A 45 -4.41 12.81 3.28
C VAL A 45 -4.97 12.04 4.47
N LYS A 46 -5.91 12.63 5.18
CA LYS A 46 -6.57 11.96 6.29
C LYS A 46 -7.29 10.69 5.84
N LYS A 47 -8.00 10.76 4.72
CA LYS A 47 -8.68 9.59 4.16
C LYS A 47 -7.69 8.50 3.78
N ILE A 48 -6.58 8.87 3.20
CA ILE A 48 -5.53 7.90 2.85
C ILE A 48 -5.01 7.21 4.11
N ARG A 49 -4.69 7.97 5.14
CA ARG A 49 -4.17 7.38 6.38
C ARG A 49 -5.19 6.46 7.06
N GLU A 50 -6.46 6.82 7.02
CA GLU A 50 -7.50 6.02 7.66
C GLU A 50 -7.87 4.77 6.88
N ASN A 51 -7.83 4.83 5.54
CA ASN A 51 -8.42 3.80 4.69
C ASN A 51 -7.41 2.95 3.93
N ALA A 52 -6.19 3.44 3.71
CA ALA A 52 -5.19 2.67 2.97
C ALA A 52 -4.82 1.40 3.73
N LYS A 53 -4.88 0.27 3.05
CA LYS A 53 -4.61 -1.04 3.64
C LYS A 53 -3.68 -1.84 2.75
N VAL A 54 -2.80 -2.60 3.38
CA VAL A 54 -1.93 -3.54 2.68
C VAL A 54 -2.59 -4.91 2.65
N ASP A 55 -2.63 -5.50 1.46
CA ASP A 55 -3.08 -6.88 1.26
C ASP A 55 -2.03 -7.58 0.39
N VAL A 56 -1.18 -8.35 1.03
CA VAL A 56 -0.07 -9.03 0.36
C VAL A 56 -0.58 -9.98 -0.73
N ASN A 57 -1.62 -10.73 -0.45
CA ASN A 57 -2.15 -11.70 -1.41
C ASN A 57 -2.71 -10.99 -2.66
N ARG A 58 -3.44 -9.90 -2.45
CA ARG A 58 -3.97 -9.13 -3.59
C ARG A 58 -2.84 -8.48 -4.39
N ALA A 59 -1.83 -7.95 -3.70
CA ALA A 59 -0.68 -7.37 -4.37
C ALA A 59 0.04 -8.39 -5.23
N LYS A 60 0.18 -9.63 -4.74
CA LYS A 60 0.82 -10.70 -5.52
C LYS A 60 0.00 -11.10 -6.74
N GLU A 61 -1.33 -11.11 -6.64
CA GLU A 61 -2.19 -11.35 -7.77
C GLU A 61 -1.99 -10.29 -8.85
N ILE A 62 -1.93 -9.03 -8.46
CA ILE A 62 -1.73 -7.92 -9.39
C ILE A 62 -0.33 -8.00 -10.02
N GLU A 63 0.67 -8.38 -9.23
CA GLU A 63 2.03 -8.51 -9.70
C GLU A 63 2.17 -9.52 -10.85
N GLN A 64 1.34 -10.55 -10.85
CA GLN A 64 1.33 -11.51 -11.95
C GLN A 64 0.99 -10.85 -13.28
N GLU A 65 0.20 -9.79 -13.25
CA GLU A 65 -0.14 -9.03 -14.45
C GLU A 65 0.89 -7.96 -14.78
N THR A 66 1.30 -7.21 -13.76
CA THR A 66 2.19 -6.05 -13.94
C THR A 66 3.65 -6.44 -14.02
N ARG A 67 4.02 -7.55 -13.41
CA ARG A 67 5.39 -8.04 -13.26
C ARG A 67 6.32 -7.01 -12.62
N HIS A 68 5.73 -6.14 -11.79
CA HIS A 68 6.47 -5.10 -11.09
C HIS A 68 5.89 -4.95 -9.69
N ASP A 69 6.69 -5.20 -8.67
CA ASP A 69 6.22 -5.27 -7.30
C ASP A 69 5.72 -3.93 -6.75
N VAL A 70 6.41 -2.84 -7.04
CA VAL A 70 5.99 -1.52 -6.56
C VAL A 70 4.69 -1.08 -7.23
N VAL A 71 4.56 -1.33 -8.53
CA VAL A 71 3.33 -1.02 -9.26
C VAL A 71 2.17 -1.85 -8.71
N ALA A 72 2.40 -3.13 -8.44
CA ALA A 72 1.38 -4.00 -7.87
C ALA A 72 0.95 -3.51 -6.48
N PHE A 73 1.91 -3.15 -5.65
CA PHE A 73 1.64 -2.60 -4.32
C PHE A 73 0.79 -1.34 -4.42
N THR A 74 1.19 -0.39 -5.25
CA THR A 74 0.48 0.88 -5.41
C THR A 74 -0.95 0.66 -5.90
N ARG A 75 -1.12 -0.23 -6.86
CA ARG A 75 -2.45 -0.55 -7.40
C ARG A 75 -3.31 -1.22 -6.34
N GLN A 76 -2.73 -2.14 -5.56
CA GLN A 76 -3.46 -2.81 -4.49
C GLN A 76 -3.93 -1.80 -3.44
N VAL A 77 -3.06 -0.92 -2.99
CA VAL A 77 -3.43 0.11 -2.00
C VAL A 77 -4.53 1.02 -2.56
N SER A 78 -4.45 1.38 -3.83
CA SER A 78 -5.45 2.22 -4.48
C SER A 78 -6.84 1.59 -4.46
N GLU A 79 -6.92 0.27 -4.51
CA GLU A 79 -8.21 -0.42 -4.45
C GLU A 79 -8.92 -0.22 -3.11
N THR A 80 -8.19 0.14 -2.06
CA THR A 80 -8.76 0.37 -0.72
C THR A 80 -9.19 1.82 -0.53
N LEU A 81 -8.94 2.67 -1.50
CA LEU A 81 -9.18 4.12 -1.41
C LEU A 81 -10.28 4.56 -2.37
N GLY A 82 -10.86 5.73 -2.12
CA GLY A 82 -11.78 6.39 -3.02
C GLY A 82 -11.05 7.31 -3.99
N GLU A 83 -11.59 8.52 -4.18
CA GLU A 83 -11.00 9.49 -5.12
C GLU A 83 -9.60 9.93 -4.70
N GLU A 84 -9.30 9.89 -3.41
CA GLU A 84 -7.99 10.28 -2.88
C GLU A 84 -6.87 9.37 -3.36
N ARG A 85 -7.18 8.21 -3.96
CA ARG A 85 -6.17 7.29 -4.51
C ARG A 85 -5.26 7.93 -5.55
N LYS A 86 -5.73 8.99 -6.20
CA LYS A 86 -4.92 9.68 -7.21
C LYS A 86 -3.61 10.24 -6.67
N TRP A 87 -3.57 10.53 -5.37
CA TRP A 87 -2.36 11.06 -4.76
C TRP A 87 -1.31 10.00 -4.48
N VAL A 88 -1.72 8.75 -4.35
CA VAL A 88 -0.80 7.63 -4.12
C VAL A 88 0.04 7.32 -5.37
N HIS A 89 -0.44 7.72 -6.54
CA HIS A 89 0.25 7.50 -7.81
C HIS A 89 1.05 8.71 -8.28
N MET A 90 1.27 9.66 -7.40
CA MET A 90 1.92 10.92 -7.75
C MET A 90 3.44 10.81 -7.70
N ASP A 91 3.99 9.96 -8.50
CA ASP A 91 5.46 9.78 -8.60
C ASP A 91 6.03 10.56 -9.77
#